data_ed3aac53ba945e87c67848810c934f19
#
_entry.id   ed3aac53ba945e87c67848810c934f19
#
_cell.length_a   1.000
_cell.length_b   1.000
_cell.length_c   1.000
_cell.angle_alpha   90.00
_cell.angle_beta   90.00
_cell.angle_gamma   90.00
#
_symmetry.space_group_name_H-M   'P 1'
#
loop_
_entity.id
_entity.type
_entity.pdbx_description
1 polymer ?
#
loop_
_entity_poly.entity_id
_entity_poly.type
_entity_poly.pdbx_seq_one_letter_code
_entity_poly.pdbx_strand_id
1 'polypeptide(L)'
;MSDIQNQIEELWDQRETLNPEDADANAVINEAIELLDQGKVRVAEPSSDGVIVNEWLKLAILLLFKQSQMGTIEAKPFEFADKIPLKKNYQNSGVRVVPGALARWGSYLAPGVIMMPSFVNIGAWVGENTMVDTWATVGSCAQIGRNVHLSGGVGIGGVLEPPNATPVVVGDECLIGSRCIVAEGARVGDGVVLGAG
;
A
#
# COMPACT_ATOMS: atom_id res chain seq x y z
N MET A 1 13.87 -7.32 13.06
CA MET A 1 13.17 -7.69 11.81
C MET A 1 13.06 -9.20 11.60
N SER A 2 14.12 -9.98 11.84
CA SER A 2 14.01 -11.44 11.70
C SER A 2 12.99 -12.11 12.63
N ASP A 3 12.75 -11.56 13.80
CA ASP A 3 11.82 -12.13 14.79
C ASP A 3 10.36 -11.98 14.36
N ILE A 4 9.93 -10.76 13.99
CA ILE A 4 8.55 -10.51 13.55
C ILE A 4 8.23 -11.22 12.24
N GLN A 5 9.18 -11.34 11.34
CA GLN A 5 9.01 -12.10 10.09
C GLN A 5 8.72 -13.58 10.40
N ASN A 6 9.54 -14.21 11.25
CA ASN A 6 9.34 -15.60 11.64
C ASN A 6 7.97 -15.81 12.29
N GLN A 7 7.55 -14.91 13.17
CA GLN A 7 6.24 -14.97 13.82
C GLN A 7 5.09 -14.86 12.79
N ILE A 8 5.19 -13.97 11.80
CA ILE A 8 4.17 -13.87 10.73
C ILE A 8 4.12 -15.15 9.89
N GLU A 9 5.26 -15.72 9.54
CA GLU A 9 5.33 -16.97 8.78
C GLU A 9 4.73 -18.15 9.58
N GLU A 10 5.02 -18.24 10.88
CA GLU A 10 4.40 -19.23 11.78
C GLU A 10 2.87 -19.06 11.89
N LEU A 11 2.40 -17.80 12.04
CA LEU A 11 0.97 -17.51 12.07
C LEU A 11 0.30 -17.85 10.73
N TRP A 12 0.98 -17.63 9.63
CA TRP A 12 0.48 -18.01 8.31
C TRP A 12 0.31 -19.52 8.15
N ASP A 13 1.26 -20.30 8.64
CA ASP A 13 1.17 -21.77 8.61
C ASP A 13 -0.03 -22.29 9.43
N GLN A 14 -0.37 -21.58 10.50
CA GLN A 14 -1.49 -21.90 11.39
C GLN A 14 -2.80 -21.19 11.00
N ARG A 15 -2.84 -20.44 9.89
CA ARG A 15 -3.95 -19.52 9.51
C ARG A 15 -5.33 -20.16 9.49
N GLU A 16 -5.44 -21.45 9.23
CA GLU A 16 -6.77 -22.13 9.18
C GLU A 16 -7.38 -22.35 10.57
N THR A 17 -6.57 -22.35 11.61
CA THR A 17 -6.97 -22.60 12.99
C THR A 17 -6.84 -21.37 13.88
N LEU A 18 -6.35 -20.24 13.35
CA LEU A 18 -6.21 -19.01 14.12
C LEU A 18 -7.58 -18.51 14.59
N ASN A 19 -7.64 -18.22 15.89
CA ASN A 19 -8.79 -17.56 16.49
C ASN A 19 -8.74 -16.05 16.20
N PRO A 20 -9.79 -15.43 15.61
CA PRO A 20 -9.84 -13.98 15.42
C PRO A 20 -9.72 -13.15 16.71
N GLU A 21 -10.01 -13.73 17.85
CA GLU A 21 -9.89 -13.08 19.17
C GLU A 21 -8.52 -13.30 19.84
N ASP A 22 -7.57 -13.97 19.17
CA ASP A 22 -6.21 -14.17 19.69
C ASP A 22 -5.46 -12.83 19.73
N ALA A 23 -5.32 -12.30 20.94
CA ALA A 23 -4.71 -10.99 21.17
C ALA A 23 -3.23 -10.96 20.81
N ASP A 24 -2.50 -12.04 21.05
CA ASP A 24 -1.06 -12.11 20.78
C ASP A 24 -0.80 -12.19 19.27
N ALA A 25 -1.55 -13.04 18.56
CA ALA A 25 -1.49 -13.11 17.10
C ALA A 25 -1.86 -11.76 16.45
N ASN A 26 -2.93 -11.13 16.92
CA ASN A 26 -3.35 -9.82 16.41
C ASN A 26 -2.33 -8.71 16.70
N ALA A 27 -1.62 -8.77 17.84
CA ALA A 27 -0.55 -7.81 18.14
C ALA A 27 0.62 -7.92 17.16
N VAL A 28 1.07 -9.12 16.84
CA VAL A 28 2.14 -9.37 15.86
C VAL A 28 1.74 -8.91 14.46
N ILE A 29 0.52 -9.24 14.02
CA ILE A 29 -0.01 -8.81 12.71
C ILE A 29 -0.07 -7.27 12.65
N ASN A 30 -0.64 -6.63 13.67
CA ASN A 30 -0.77 -5.17 13.71
C ASN A 30 0.60 -4.47 13.75
N GLU A 31 1.60 -5.03 14.41
CA GLU A 31 2.96 -4.51 14.41
C GLU A 31 3.56 -4.53 12.99
N ALA A 32 3.40 -5.62 12.26
CA ALA A 32 3.88 -5.72 10.87
C ALA A 32 3.21 -4.67 9.96
N ILE A 33 1.90 -4.46 10.12
CA ILE A 33 1.16 -3.45 9.35
C ILE A 33 1.57 -2.04 9.75
N GLU A 34 1.83 -1.78 11.04
CA GLU A 34 2.31 -0.48 11.51
C GLU A 34 3.71 -0.16 10.96
N LEU A 35 4.59 -1.15 10.83
CA LEU A 35 5.89 -0.98 10.19
C LEU A 35 5.74 -0.60 8.70
N LEU A 36 4.76 -1.18 7.98
CA LEU A 36 4.41 -0.76 6.62
C LEU A 36 3.87 0.68 6.59
N ASP A 37 2.94 1.00 7.48
CA ASP A 37 2.30 2.33 7.56
C ASP A 37 3.31 3.44 7.82
N GLN A 38 4.34 3.15 8.62
CA GLN A 38 5.43 4.06 8.94
C GLN A 38 6.57 4.09 7.90
N GLY A 39 6.53 3.24 6.89
CA GLY A 39 7.58 3.14 5.88
C GLY A 39 8.90 2.56 6.40
N LYS A 40 8.87 1.82 7.49
CA LYS A 40 10.06 1.13 8.04
C LYS A 40 10.40 -0.14 7.30
N VAL A 41 9.42 -0.74 6.65
CA VAL A 41 9.53 -1.90 5.77
C VAL A 41 8.73 -1.66 4.49
N ARG A 42 9.10 -2.36 3.41
CA ARG A 42 8.41 -2.29 2.12
C ARG A 42 8.05 -3.69 1.63
N VAL A 43 6.89 -3.82 0.98
CA VAL A 43 6.47 -5.08 0.35
C VAL A 43 7.42 -5.49 -0.76
N ALA A 44 7.96 -4.53 -1.50
CA ALA A 44 8.98 -4.81 -2.51
C ALA A 44 9.97 -3.66 -2.63
N GLU A 45 11.22 -4.01 -2.89
CA GLU A 45 12.33 -3.08 -2.98
C GLU A 45 13.06 -3.26 -4.31
N PRO A 46 13.35 -2.16 -5.05
CA PRO A 46 14.22 -2.24 -6.20
C PRO A 46 15.63 -2.72 -5.78
N SER A 47 16.23 -3.59 -6.58
CA SER A 47 17.60 -4.04 -6.41
C SER A 47 18.37 -4.02 -7.74
N SER A 48 19.70 -4.20 -7.71
CA SER A 48 20.52 -4.29 -8.93
C SER A 48 20.04 -5.39 -9.88
N ASP A 49 19.54 -6.49 -9.33
CA ASP A 49 19.18 -7.69 -10.08
C ASP A 49 17.67 -7.80 -10.33
N GLY A 50 16.90 -6.79 -9.91
CA GLY A 50 15.45 -6.80 -10.11
C GLY A 50 14.64 -6.18 -8.98
N VAL A 51 13.70 -6.90 -8.46
CA VAL A 51 12.85 -6.51 -7.34
C VAL A 51 12.90 -7.61 -6.28
N ILE A 52 13.23 -7.25 -5.06
CA ILE A 52 13.14 -8.16 -3.91
C ILE A 52 11.73 -8.02 -3.35
N VAL A 53 11.00 -9.11 -3.28
CA VAL A 53 9.65 -9.15 -2.68
C VAL A 53 9.75 -9.69 -1.27
N ASN A 54 9.30 -8.90 -0.30
CA ASN A 54 9.19 -9.28 1.11
C ASN A 54 7.84 -9.99 1.32
N GLU A 55 7.76 -11.25 0.92
CA GLU A 55 6.51 -12.04 0.90
C GLU A 55 5.82 -12.06 2.27
N TRP A 56 6.58 -12.14 3.37
CA TRP A 56 6.04 -12.15 4.72
C TRP A 56 5.15 -10.94 5.03
N LEU A 57 5.41 -9.78 4.40
CA LEU A 57 4.55 -8.59 4.57
C LEU A 57 3.21 -8.76 3.86
N LYS A 58 3.18 -9.46 2.73
CA LYS A 58 1.91 -9.81 2.08
C LYS A 58 1.13 -10.84 2.91
N LEU A 59 1.85 -11.80 3.51
CA LEU A 59 1.24 -12.75 4.45
C LEU A 59 0.61 -12.01 5.64
N ALA A 60 1.32 -11.02 6.20
CA ALA A 60 0.78 -10.18 7.28
C ALA A 60 -0.51 -9.45 6.86
N ILE A 61 -0.56 -8.88 5.65
CA ILE A 61 -1.76 -8.21 5.12
C ILE A 61 -2.90 -9.22 4.96
N LEU A 62 -2.65 -10.41 4.43
CA LEU A 62 -3.66 -11.45 4.26
C LEU A 62 -4.19 -11.94 5.62
N LEU A 63 -3.31 -12.12 6.61
CA LEU A 63 -3.69 -12.43 7.98
C LEU A 63 -4.54 -11.33 8.59
N LEU A 64 -4.20 -10.05 8.38
CA LEU A 64 -5.02 -8.94 8.83
C LEU A 64 -6.45 -9.02 8.28
N PHE A 65 -6.61 -9.25 6.96
CA PHE A 65 -7.94 -9.40 6.37
C PHE A 65 -8.72 -10.60 6.93
N LYS A 66 -8.02 -11.71 7.23
CA LYS A 66 -8.65 -12.91 7.80
C LYS A 66 -9.11 -12.68 9.23
N GLN A 67 -8.29 -12.03 10.07
CA GLN A 67 -8.56 -11.81 11.48
C GLN A 67 -9.50 -10.63 11.76
N SER A 68 -9.48 -9.60 10.90
CA SER A 68 -10.30 -8.41 11.11
C SER A 68 -11.78 -8.67 10.87
N GLN A 69 -12.61 -8.10 11.73
CA GLN A 69 -14.08 -8.07 11.59
C GLN A 69 -14.52 -6.81 10.85
N MET A 70 -15.69 -6.88 10.19
CA MET A 70 -16.33 -5.70 9.63
C MET A 70 -16.66 -4.71 10.73
N GLY A 71 -16.27 -3.46 10.56
CA GLY A 71 -16.55 -2.38 11.50
C GLY A 71 -17.04 -1.13 10.81
N THR A 72 -17.80 -0.30 11.52
CA THR A 72 -18.20 1.02 11.04
C THR A 72 -17.06 2.01 11.21
N ILE A 73 -16.73 2.73 10.15
CA ILE A 73 -15.77 3.84 10.17
C ILE A 73 -16.55 5.14 9.98
N GLU A 74 -16.70 5.91 11.05
CA GLU A 74 -17.35 7.22 11.00
C GLU A 74 -16.40 8.28 10.46
N ALA A 75 -16.77 8.90 9.35
CA ALA A 75 -16.06 10.03 8.74
C ALA A 75 -17.08 11.10 8.32
N LYS A 76 -17.71 11.72 9.32
CA LYS A 76 -18.83 12.68 9.11
C LYS A 76 -18.56 13.67 7.99
N PRO A 77 -19.50 13.88 7.05
CA PRO A 77 -20.86 13.33 7.02
C PRO A 77 -20.97 11.92 6.40
N PHE A 78 -19.85 11.25 6.14
CA PHE A 78 -19.80 9.92 5.53
C PHE A 78 -19.66 8.83 6.59
N GLU A 79 -20.10 7.63 6.23
CA GLU A 79 -19.91 6.40 6.97
C GLU A 79 -19.41 5.32 6.01
N PHE A 80 -18.47 4.51 6.46
CA PHE A 80 -17.98 3.37 5.71
C PHE A 80 -18.07 2.11 6.57
N ALA A 81 -18.13 0.95 5.93
CA ALA A 81 -18.05 -0.35 6.59
C ALA A 81 -16.91 -1.14 5.94
N ASP A 82 -15.84 -1.39 6.69
CA ASP A 82 -14.67 -2.12 6.19
C ASP A 82 -13.96 -2.86 7.34
N LYS A 83 -13.09 -3.79 6.96
CA LYS A 83 -12.18 -4.48 7.86
C LYS A 83 -10.92 -3.67 8.20
N ILE A 84 -10.47 -2.83 7.26
CA ILE A 84 -9.21 -2.11 7.36
C ILE A 84 -9.50 -0.63 7.62
N PRO A 85 -8.97 -0.05 8.69
CA PRO A 85 -9.16 1.36 8.97
C PRO A 85 -8.49 2.25 7.93
N LEU A 86 -8.94 3.49 7.85
CA LEU A 86 -8.28 4.51 7.03
C LEU A 86 -7.01 5.01 7.71
N LYS A 87 -6.01 5.34 6.89
CA LYS A 87 -4.79 6.02 7.34
C LYS A 87 -5.13 7.38 7.96
N LYS A 88 -4.35 7.76 8.96
CA LYS A 88 -4.52 9.01 9.74
C LYS A 88 -3.22 9.80 9.81
N ASN A 89 -3.26 10.94 10.49
CA ASN A 89 -2.08 11.78 10.81
C ASN A 89 -1.32 12.36 9.60
N TYR A 90 -2.00 12.60 8.50
CA TYR A 90 -1.41 13.11 7.25
C TYR A 90 -0.60 14.39 7.45
N GLN A 91 -1.11 15.35 8.24
CA GLN A 91 -0.43 16.63 8.49
C GLN A 91 0.93 16.43 9.17
N ASN A 92 1.00 15.54 10.17
CA ASN A 92 2.24 15.26 10.88
C ASN A 92 3.25 14.50 10.01
N SER A 93 2.77 13.77 9.01
CA SER A 93 3.60 13.05 8.03
C SER A 93 4.01 13.93 6.86
N GLY A 94 3.63 15.21 6.83
CA GLY A 94 3.95 16.12 5.73
C GLY A 94 3.23 15.79 4.42
N VAL A 95 2.07 15.13 4.49
CA VAL A 95 1.27 14.70 3.34
C VAL A 95 0.06 15.62 3.18
N ARG A 96 -0.14 16.12 1.96
CA ARG A 96 -1.34 16.91 1.60
C ARG A 96 -2.42 15.99 1.05
N VAL A 97 -3.58 15.97 1.69
CA VAL A 97 -4.72 15.15 1.28
C VAL A 97 -5.92 16.04 1.03
N VAL A 98 -6.40 16.05 -0.21
CA VAL A 98 -7.58 16.82 -0.62
C VAL A 98 -8.85 16.07 -0.17
N PRO A 99 -9.90 16.76 0.29
CA PRO A 99 -11.15 16.10 0.66
C PRO A 99 -11.67 15.15 -0.44
N GLY A 100 -11.99 13.93 -0.07
CA GLY A 100 -12.37 12.85 -0.99
C GLY A 100 -11.24 11.89 -1.37
N ALA A 101 -10.00 12.20 -1.01
CA ALA A 101 -8.92 11.24 -1.13
C ALA A 101 -8.88 10.30 0.09
N LEU A 102 -8.59 9.02 -0.15
CA LEU A 102 -8.53 8.00 0.89
C LEU A 102 -7.27 7.15 0.74
N ALA A 103 -6.63 6.84 1.86
CA ALA A 103 -5.61 5.80 1.94
C ALA A 103 -5.95 4.82 3.06
N ARG A 104 -5.71 3.54 2.85
CA ARG A 104 -5.86 2.53 3.90
C ARG A 104 -4.63 2.53 4.82
N TRP A 105 -4.85 2.24 6.09
CA TRP A 105 -3.79 1.94 7.04
C TRP A 105 -2.91 0.80 6.51
N GLY A 106 -1.60 0.87 6.75
CA GLY A 106 -0.61 -0.04 6.17
C GLY A 106 -0.15 0.38 4.77
N SER A 107 -0.58 1.53 4.24
CA SER A 107 0.04 2.18 3.09
C SER A 107 1.03 3.24 3.55
N TYR A 108 2.17 3.38 2.90
CA TYR A 108 3.12 4.45 3.19
C TYR A 108 3.01 5.60 2.19
N LEU A 109 2.90 6.80 2.72
CA LEU A 109 2.93 8.06 1.96
C LEU A 109 4.09 8.90 2.50
N ALA A 110 5.11 9.12 1.69
CA ALA A 110 6.29 9.88 2.08
C ALA A 110 5.98 11.40 2.21
N PRO A 111 6.83 12.17 2.90
CA PRO A 111 6.69 13.61 2.97
C PRO A 111 6.61 14.26 1.59
N GLY A 112 5.79 15.30 1.44
CA GLY A 112 5.58 16.00 0.18
C GLY A 112 4.59 15.33 -0.78
N VAL A 113 4.10 14.11 -0.48
CA VAL A 113 3.06 13.46 -1.28
C VAL A 113 1.79 14.32 -1.28
N ILE A 114 1.18 14.43 -2.45
CA ILE A 114 -0.11 15.10 -2.65
C ILE A 114 -1.10 14.07 -3.16
N MET A 115 -2.19 13.88 -2.43
CA MET A 115 -3.34 13.11 -2.88
C MET A 115 -4.48 14.06 -3.24
N MET A 116 -4.79 14.17 -4.53
CA MET A 116 -6.08 14.66 -4.99
C MET A 116 -7.15 13.60 -4.66
N PRO A 117 -8.45 13.82 -4.88
CA PRO A 117 -9.46 12.78 -4.66
C PRO A 117 -9.07 11.47 -5.39
N SER A 118 -8.47 10.58 -4.69
CA SER A 118 -7.78 9.38 -5.20
C SER A 118 -7.77 8.30 -4.12
N PHE A 119 -7.26 7.11 -4.46
CA PHE A 119 -7.23 6.00 -3.52
C PHE A 119 -5.86 5.31 -3.49
N VAL A 120 -5.33 5.08 -2.28
CA VAL A 120 -4.10 4.29 -2.06
C VAL A 120 -4.42 3.11 -1.15
N ASN A 121 -4.16 1.90 -1.64
CA ASN A 121 -4.47 0.67 -0.93
C ASN A 121 -3.35 0.22 0.01
N ILE A 122 -3.67 -0.70 0.91
CA ILE A 122 -2.74 -1.29 1.89
C ILE A 122 -1.51 -1.92 1.23
N GLY A 123 -0.36 -1.81 1.87
CA GLY A 123 0.93 -2.32 1.36
C GLY A 123 1.56 -1.47 0.27
N ALA A 124 0.84 -0.48 -0.27
CA ALA A 124 1.39 0.44 -1.25
C ALA A 124 2.43 1.38 -0.61
N TRP A 125 3.43 1.71 -1.40
CA TRP A 125 4.45 2.72 -1.08
C TRP A 125 4.37 3.86 -2.09
N VAL A 126 4.28 5.09 -1.62
CA VAL A 126 4.31 6.30 -2.47
C VAL A 126 5.47 7.18 -2.00
N GLY A 127 6.46 7.37 -2.87
CA GLY A 127 7.69 8.10 -2.58
C GLY A 127 7.50 9.61 -2.49
N GLU A 128 8.53 10.30 -2.00
CA GLU A 128 8.54 11.73 -1.72
C GLU A 128 8.10 12.59 -2.91
N ASN A 129 7.36 13.66 -2.64
CA ASN A 129 6.89 14.65 -3.61
C ASN A 129 6.06 14.08 -4.78
N THR A 130 5.60 12.86 -4.68
CA THR A 130 4.75 12.22 -5.69
C THR A 130 3.33 12.74 -5.60
N MET A 131 2.71 12.97 -6.75
CA MET A 131 1.30 13.34 -6.85
C MET A 131 0.47 12.13 -7.30
N VAL A 132 -0.54 11.79 -6.51
CA VAL A 132 -1.62 10.87 -6.88
C VAL A 132 -2.82 11.73 -7.24
N ASP A 133 -2.99 11.97 -8.55
CA ASP A 133 -3.95 12.95 -9.05
C ASP A 133 -5.40 12.42 -9.03
N THR A 134 -6.33 13.25 -9.46
CA THR A 134 -7.78 13.05 -9.35
C THR A 134 -8.21 11.72 -9.99
N TRP A 135 -8.90 10.91 -9.22
CA TRP A 135 -9.38 9.56 -9.59
C TRP A 135 -8.29 8.55 -9.93
N ALA A 136 -7.02 8.85 -9.65
CA ALA A 136 -5.98 7.85 -9.73
C ALA A 136 -6.09 6.85 -8.57
N THR A 137 -5.67 5.62 -8.82
CA THR A 137 -5.62 4.55 -7.82
C THR A 137 -4.24 3.92 -7.75
N VAL A 138 -3.76 3.67 -6.54
CA VAL A 138 -2.55 2.88 -6.28
C VAL A 138 -3.01 1.58 -5.62
N GLY A 139 -2.90 0.48 -6.35
CA GLY A 139 -3.34 -0.84 -5.92
C GLY A 139 -2.50 -1.40 -4.77
N SER A 140 -3.00 -2.47 -4.16
CA SER A 140 -2.33 -3.13 -3.02
C SER A 140 -0.89 -3.49 -3.36
N CYS A 141 0.02 -3.17 -2.45
CA CYS A 141 1.44 -3.52 -2.57
C CYS A 141 2.22 -2.83 -3.69
N ALA A 142 1.61 -1.97 -4.50
CA ALA A 142 2.30 -1.23 -5.56
C ALA A 142 3.35 -0.28 -4.99
N GLN A 143 4.48 -0.14 -5.67
CA GLN A 143 5.63 0.64 -5.22
C GLN A 143 5.87 1.79 -6.19
N ILE A 144 5.62 3.01 -5.75
CA ILE A 144 5.76 4.22 -6.55
C ILE A 144 6.97 5.01 -6.03
N GLY A 145 7.85 5.38 -6.93
CA GLY A 145 9.04 6.18 -6.64
C GLY A 145 8.74 7.60 -6.19
N ARG A 146 9.78 8.39 -6.06
CA ARG A 146 9.69 9.84 -5.72
C ARG A 146 9.52 10.68 -6.97
N ASN A 147 8.96 11.90 -6.79
CA ASN A 147 8.75 12.89 -7.86
C ASN A 147 7.96 12.30 -9.05
N VAL A 148 7.05 11.36 -8.81
CA VAL A 148 6.19 10.74 -9.81
C VAL A 148 4.89 11.53 -9.91
N HIS A 149 4.39 11.71 -11.14
CA HIS A 149 3.04 12.20 -11.36
C HIS A 149 2.17 11.06 -11.91
N LEU A 150 1.30 10.53 -11.07
CA LEU A 150 0.20 9.67 -11.50
C LEU A 150 -0.96 10.58 -11.90
N SER A 151 -1.11 10.84 -13.19
CA SER A 151 -2.10 11.80 -13.71
C SER A 151 -3.54 11.29 -13.50
N GLY A 152 -4.51 12.16 -13.78
CA GLY A 152 -5.91 11.87 -13.49
C GLY A 152 -6.43 10.56 -14.09
N GLY A 153 -7.04 9.74 -13.25
CA GLY A 153 -7.61 8.46 -13.64
C GLY A 153 -6.61 7.33 -13.92
N VAL A 154 -5.34 7.50 -13.57
CA VAL A 154 -4.34 6.43 -13.66
C VAL A 154 -4.72 5.27 -12.76
N GLY A 155 -4.67 4.05 -13.28
CA GLY A 155 -4.86 2.81 -12.52
C GLY A 155 -3.55 2.04 -12.36
N ILE A 156 -2.99 2.04 -11.15
CA ILE A 156 -1.88 1.16 -10.81
C ILE A 156 -2.45 -0.12 -10.20
N GLY A 157 -2.20 -1.26 -10.86
CA GLY A 157 -2.71 -2.56 -10.44
C GLY A 157 -2.19 -3.00 -9.09
N GLY A 158 -3.02 -3.71 -8.34
CA GLY A 158 -2.67 -4.30 -7.05
C GLY A 158 -2.26 -5.76 -7.20
N VAL A 159 -1.21 -6.18 -6.49
CA VAL A 159 -0.73 -7.57 -6.48
C VAL A 159 -0.51 -8.02 -5.03
N LEU A 160 -1.59 -8.37 -4.37
CA LEU A 160 -1.53 -8.96 -3.03
C LEU A 160 -1.38 -10.48 -3.10
N GLU A 161 -2.14 -11.11 -3.96
CA GLU A 161 -2.16 -12.56 -4.18
C GLU A 161 -1.76 -12.91 -5.63
N PRO A 162 -0.98 -14.00 -5.83
CA PRO A 162 -0.33 -14.81 -4.78
C PRO A 162 0.82 -14.03 -4.09
N PRO A 163 1.19 -14.40 -2.83
CA PRO A 163 2.18 -13.63 -2.06
C PRO A 163 3.54 -13.47 -2.73
N ASN A 164 3.99 -14.48 -3.50
CA ASN A 164 5.25 -14.46 -4.23
C ASN A 164 5.23 -13.61 -5.51
N ALA A 165 4.05 -13.16 -5.99
CA ALA A 165 3.97 -12.35 -7.19
C ALA A 165 4.58 -10.96 -6.99
N THR A 166 5.34 -10.49 -7.98
CA THR A 166 5.95 -9.16 -7.96
C THR A 166 4.88 -8.09 -8.12
N PRO A 167 4.80 -7.09 -7.21
CA PRO A 167 3.89 -5.97 -7.38
C PRO A 167 4.34 -5.04 -8.51
N VAL A 168 3.44 -4.13 -8.92
CA VAL A 168 3.81 -3.04 -9.82
C VAL A 168 4.85 -2.15 -9.16
N VAL A 169 5.90 -1.84 -9.91
CA VAL A 169 6.95 -0.91 -9.49
C VAL A 169 7.09 0.20 -10.52
N VAL A 170 6.93 1.44 -10.07
CA VAL A 170 7.19 2.66 -10.85
C VAL A 170 8.39 3.35 -10.25
N GLY A 171 9.43 3.59 -11.05
CA GLY A 171 10.65 4.24 -10.66
C GLY A 171 10.48 5.74 -10.35
N ASP A 172 11.57 6.41 -10.08
CA ASP A 172 11.60 7.83 -9.75
C ASP A 172 11.36 8.71 -11.00
N GLU A 173 10.93 9.96 -10.80
CA GLU A 173 10.83 11.02 -11.84
C GLU A 173 9.92 10.64 -13.03
N CYS A 174 8.94 9.76 -12.85
CA CYS A 174 8.04 9.30 -13.91
C CYS A 174 6.82 10.20 -14.08
N LEU A 175 6.36 10.33 -15.32
CA LEU A 175 5.04 10.85 -15.66
C LEU A 175 4.17 9.73 -16.23
N ILE A 176 3.14 9.35 -15.51
CA ILE A 176 2.14 8.38 -15.98
C ILE A 176 0.92 9.17 -16.45
N GLY A 177 0.72 9.19 -17.77
CA GLY A 177 -0.34 10.01 -18.40
C GLY A 177 -1.74 9.57 -17.99
N SER A 178 -2.69 10.50 -18.12
CA SER A 178 -4.07 10.28 -17.67
C SER A 178 -4.69 9.02 -18.24
N ARG A 179 -5.36 8.25 -17.38
CA ARG A 179 -6.06 6.99 -17.69
C ARG A 179 -5.18 5.84 -18.16
N CYS A 180 -3.85 5.95 -18.05
CA CYS A 180 -2.99 4.79 -18.22
C CYS A 180 -3.29 3.74 -17.16
N ILE A 181 -3.25 2.47 -17.56
CA ILE A 181 -3.32 1.32 -16.66
C ILE A 181 -1.95 0.63 -16.66
N VAL A 182 -1.34 0.51 -15.48
CA VAL A 182 -0.11 -0.23 -15.25
C VAL A 182 -0.47 -1.47 -14.44
N ALA A 183 -0.57 -2.60 -15.12
CA ALA A 183 -1.12 -3.84 -14.55
C ALA A 183 -0.04 -4.69 -13.85
N GLU A 184 -0.49 -5.77 -13.25
CA GLU A 184 0.25 -6.65 -12.36
C GLU A 184 1.65 -7.01 -12.84
N GLY A 185 2.63 -6.82 -11.95
CA GLY A 185 4.03 -7.18 -12.17
C GLY A 185 4.78 -6.26 -13.15
N ALA A 186 4.12 -5.25 -13.72
CA ALA A 186 4.78 -4.29 -14.60
C ALA A 186 5.83 -3.46 -13.85
N ARG A 187 6.95 -3.22 -14.51
CA ARG A 187 8.04 -2.39 -14.00
C ARG A 187 8.26 -1.22 -14.96
N VAL A 188 8.16 -0.03 -14.41
CA VAL A 188 8.43 1.24 -15.09
C VAL A 188 9.73 1.78 -14.53
N GLY A 189 10.74 1.98 -15.36
CA GLY A 189 12.05 2.52 -14.94
C GLY A 189 11.97 4.01 -14.60
N ASP A 190 13.08 4.57 -14.11
CA ASP A 190 13.17 5.98 -13.75
C ASP A 190 13.02 6.88 -14.98
N GLY A 191 12.41 8.05 -14.81
CA GLY A 191 12.26 9.08 -15.82
C GLY A 191 11.33 8.70 -16.99
N VAL A 192 10.60 7.60 -16.90
CA VAL A 192 9.69 7.16 -17.97
C VAL A 192 8.47 8.07 -18.07
N VAL A 193 8.11 8.40 -19.30
CA VAL A 193 6.87 9.10 -19.64
C VAL A 193 5.95 8.14 -20.40
N LEU A 194 4.80 7.82 -19.80
CA LEU A 194 3.70 7.13 -20.49
C LEU A 194 2.71 8.18 -20.99
N GLY A 195 2.36 8.12 -22.28
CA GLY A 195 1.33 8.96 -22.86
C GLY A 195 -0.05 8.65 -22.26
N ALA A 196 -1.02 9.57 -22.44
CA ALA A 196 -2.37 9.35 -21.96
C ALA A 196 -3.09 8.23 -22.73
N GLY A 197 -3.92 7.43 -22.05
CA GLY A 197 -4.77 6.37 -22.64
C GLY A 197 -4.26 4.97 -22.47
#